data_7a2d8e8b477fd9491ce3b1ecb28f7ed8
#
_entry.id   7a2d8e8b477fd9491ce3b1ecb28f7ed8
#
_cell.length_a   1.000
_cell.length_b   1.000
_cell.length_c   1.000
_cell.angle_alpha   90.00
_cell.angle_beta   90.00
_cell.angle_gamma   90.00
#
_symmetry.space_group_name_H-M   'P 1'
#
loop_
_entity.id
_entity.type
_entity.pdbx_description
1 polymer ?
#
loop_
_entity_poly.entity_id
_entity_poly.type
_entity_poly.pdbx_seq_one_letter_code
_entity_poly.pdbx_strand_id
1 'polypeptide(L)'
;MLPFKLENQAETQLPKKALEHIESVVSSLPREHLRGIEKLRIVDFIEDPRLKTLGSKATNLPGLYHPKQGIQQAFLEIALFPLLKPNESFFKRITPRMTFKSNAAYLIVSLIGQHYYITFRHSVKKGQIESGVKQYTEKYLKAWSEKNQSWRTKLFKPFQPTLERWAKSLQKKAGNAQKKAIK
;
A
#
# COMPACT_ATOMS: atom_id res chain seq x y z
N MET A 1 1.97 -12.12 17.57
CA MET A 1 1.15 -11.06 18.19
C MET A 1 1.67 -9.70 17.73
N LEU A 2 0.79 -8.86 17.18
CA LEU A 2 1.15 -7.52 16.74
C LEU A 2 1.53 -6.63 17.96
N PRO A 3 2.46 -5.68 17.80
CA PRO A 3 2.85 -4.75 18.87
C PRO A 3 1.82 -3.64 19.14
N PHE A 4 0.77 -3.55 18.32
CA PHE A 4 -0.32 -2.59 18.41
C PHE A 4 -1.64 -3.23 18.04
N LYS A 5 -2.75 -2.53 18.34
CA LYS A 5 -4.11 -3.02 18.13
C LYS A 5 -4.53 -2.89 16.67
N LEU A 6 -5.19 -3.91 16.12
CA LEU A 6 -5.84 -3.87 14.81
C LEU A 6 -7.36 -3.69 15.01
N GLU A 7 -7.91 -2.57 14.55
CA GLU A 7 -9.32 -2.22 14.67
C GLU A 7 -9.97 -2.18 13.28
N ASN A 8 -10.96 -3.02 13.05
CA ASN A 8 -11.77 -2.96 11.85
C ASN A 8 -13.10 -2.27 12.17
N GLN A 9 -13.30 -1.08 11.61
CA GLN A 9 -14.50 -0.23 11.76
C GLN A 9 -15.21 -0.03 10.41
N ALA A 10 -14.72 -0.69 9.35
CA ALA A 10 -15.32 -0.60 8.03
C ALA A 10 -16.57 -1.48 7.93
N GLU A 11 -17.60 -0.98 7.28
CA GLU A 11 -18.78 -1.75 6.88
C GLU A 11 -18.51 -2.59 5.62
N THR A 12 -17.62 -2.09 4.76
CA THR A 12 -17.19 -2.80 3.54
C THR A 12 -16.51 -4.12 3.89
N GLN A 13 -17.01 -5.20 3.29
CA GLN A 13 -16.47 -6.53 3.53
C GLN A 13 -15.02 -6.66 3.07
N LEU A 14 -14.13 -6.98 3.99
CA LEU A 14 -12.74 -7.29 3.71
C LEU A 14 -12.58 -8.52 2.82
N PRO A 15 -11.60 -8.54 1.92
CA PRO A 15 -11.22 -9.75 1.19
C PRO A 15 -10.81 -10.87 2.15
N LYS A 16 -11.06 -12.12 1.73
CA LYS A 16 -10.64 -13.29 2.52
C LYS A 16 -9.17 -13.21 2.91
N LYS A 17 -8.87 -13.47 4.17
CA LYS A 17 -7.51 -13.43 4.75
C LYS A 17 -6.83 -12.05 4.70
N ALA A 18 -7.60 -10.96 4.57
CA ALA A 18 -7.02 -9.62 4.56
C ALA A 18 -6.33 -9.29 5.89
N LEU A 19 -6.93 -9.62 7.02
CA LEU A 19 -6.35 -9.38 8.35
C LEU A 19 -5.07 -10.19 8.56
N GLU A 20 -5.06 -11.49 8.25
CA GLU A 20 -3.85 -12.34 8.30
C GLU A 20 -2.73 -11.77 7.43
N HIS A 21 -3.09 -11.22 6.26
CA HIS A 21 -2.15 -10.59 5.35
C HIS A 21 -1.56 -9.31 5.94
N ILE A 22 -2.38 -8.44 6.52
CA ILE A 22 -1.94 -7.23 7.21
C ILE A 22 -1.00 -7.59 8.37
N GLU A 23 -1.35 -8.58 9.17
CA GLU A 23 -0.51 -9.08 10.25
C GLU A 23 0.83 -9.60 9.76
N SER A 24 0.85 -10.35 8.65
CA SER A 24 2.08 -10.83 8.01
C SER A 24 3.00 -9.69 7.58
N VAL A 25 2.44 -8.64 6.98
CA VAL A 25 3.20 -7.45 6.55
C VAL A 25 3.81 -6.76 7.75
N VAL A 26 3.01 -6.44 8.77
CA VAL A 26 3.47 -5.74 9.98
C VAL A 26 4.52 -6.55 10.72
N SER A 27 4.31 -7.86 10.87
CA SER A 27 5.23 -8.77 11.57
C SER A 27 6.57 -8.95 10.83
N SER A 28 6.66 -8.56 9.57
CA SER A 28 7.91 -8.58 8.80
C SER A 28 8.81 -7.37 9.04
N LEU A 29 8.28 -6.33 9.67
CA LEU A 29 8.99 -5.09 9.95
C LEU A 29 9.73 -5.14 11.30
N PRO A 30 10.83 -4.38 11.47
CA PRO A 30 11.51 -4.28 12.74
C PRO A 30 10.59 -3.73 13.83
N ARG A 31 10.61 -4.37 15.01
CA ARG A 31 9.73 -3.99 16.13
C ARG A 31 9.99 -2.56 16.63
N GLU A 32 11.23 -2.10 16.57
CA GLU A 32 11.61 -0.74 16.92
C GLU A 32 10.91 0.33 16.05
N HIS A 33 10.62 0.03 14.79
CA HIS A 33 9.92 0.96 13.89
C HIS A 33 8.43 1.08 14.19
N LEU A 34 7.90 0.15 14.97
CA LEU A 34 6.49 0.09 15.36
C LEU A 34 6.23 0.71 16.74
N ARG A 35 7.31 1.12 17.47
CA ARG A 35 7.18 1.73 18.79
C ARG A 35 6.41 3.05 18.72
N GLY A 36 5.44 3.21 19.62
CA GLY A 36 4.63 4.41 19.72
C GLY A 36 3.42 4.44 18.80
N ILE A 37 3.24 3.43 17.96
CA ILE A 37 1.97 3.21 17.25
C ILE A 37 1.02 2.49 18.19
N GLU A 38 -0.14 3.09 18.44
CA GLU A 38 -1.18 2.50 19.30
C GLU A 38 -2.03 1.49 18.54
N LYS A 39 -2.43 1.85 17.31
CA LYS A 39 -3.34 1.03 16.52
C LYS A 39 -3.21 1.26 15.01
N LEU A 40 -3.69 0.27 14.27
CA LEU A 40 -4.04 0.40 12.86
C LEU A 40 -5.56 0.26 12.73
N ARG A 41 -6.21 1.32 12.24
CA ARG A 41 -7.65 1.38 12.03
C ARG A 41 -7.97 1.15 10.56
N ILE A 42 -8.94 0.29 10.30
CA ILE A 42 -9.49 0.04 8.96
C ILE A 42 -10.87 0.68 8.94
N VAL A 43 -11.10 1.58 7.99
CA VAL A 43 -12.35 2.34 7.81
C VAL A 43 -12.80 2.27 6.35
N ASP A 44 -14.03 2.69 6.07
CA ASP A 44 -14.46 2.83 4.69
C ASP A 44 -13.87 4.07 4.03
N PHE A 45 -13.89 5.20 4.75
CA PHE A 45 -13.33 6.49 4.34
C PHE A 45 -12.54 7.10 5.49
N ILE A 46 -11.52 7.89 5.16
CA ILE A 46 -10.77 8.67 6.15
C ILE A 46 -11.49 9.99 6.37
N GLU A 47 -11.98 10.21 7.59
CA GLU A 47 -12.65 11.42 8.03
C GLU A 47 -11.70 12.26 8.90
N ASP A 48 -10.78 12.98 8.27
CA ASP A 48 -9.91 13.90 8.99
C ASP A 48 -10.35 15.35 8.72
N PRO A 49 -10.64 16.15 9.77
CA PRO A 49 -11.02 17.56 9.61
C PRO A 49 -10.03 18.38 8.80
N ARG A 50 -8.74 18.03 8.85
CA ARG A 50 -7.67 18.69 8.08
C ARG A 50 -7.78 18.48 6.58
N LEU A 51 -8.50 17.44 6.16
CA LEU A 51 -8.70 17.09 4.75
C LEU A 51 -9.93 17.80 4.16
N LYS A 52 -10.79 18.42 4.98
CA LYS A 52 -12.02 19.10 4.51
C LYS A 52 -11.72 20.19 3.47
N THR A 53 -10.56 20.84 3.57
CA THR A 53 -10.10 21.86 2.62
C THR A 53 -9.69 21.29 1.25
N LEU A 54 -9.45 19.98 1.14
CA LEU A 54 -9.05 19.29 -0.08
C LEU A 54 -10.23 18.81 -0.93
N GLY A 55 -11.48 19.00 -0.44
CA GLY A 55 -12.70 18.64 -1.16
C GLY A 55 -12.78 17.15 -1.54
N SER A 56 -13.28 16.85 -2.73
CA SER A 56 -13.46 15.48 -3.23
C SER A 56 -12.17 14.65 -3.31
N LYS A 57 -10.99 15.26 -3.29
CA LYS A 57 -9.70 14.54 -3.27
C LYS A 57 -9.46 13.86 -1.92
N ALA A 58 -10.04 14.38 -0.83
CA ALA A 58 -9.91 13.79 0.51
C ALA A 58 -10.60 12.43 0.61
N THR A 59 -11.74 12.25 -0.05
CA THR A 59 -12.51 11.01 -0.02
C THR A 59 -11.83 9.83 -0.71
N ASN A 60 -10.81 10.10 -1.53
CA ASN A 60 -10.04 9.07 -2.25
C ASN A 60 -8.69 8.75 -1.60
N LEU A 61 -8.42 9.26 -0.41
CA LEU A 61 -7.17 8.97 0.30
C LEU A 61 -7.18 7.52 0.81
N PRO A 62 -6.26 6.64 0.35
CA PRO A 62 -6.26 5.24 0.72
C PRO A 62 -5.70 4.98 2.12
N GLY A 63 -4.96 5.90 2.70
CA GLY A 63 -4.41 5.78 4.05
C GLY A 63 -3.82 7.07 4.57
N LEU A 64 -3.77 7.19 5.89
CA LEU A 64 -3.26 8.37 6.60
C LEU A 64 -2.50 7.95 7.85
N TYR A 65 -1.35 8.56 8.07
CA TYR A 65 -0.62 8.51 9.32
C TYR A 65 -1.03 9.68 10.21
N HIS A 66 -1.45 9.36 11.44
CA HIS A 66 -1.75 10.33 12.47
C HIS A 66 -0.60 10.37 13.48
N PRO A 67 0.20 11.43 13.51
CA PRO A 67 1.28 11.57 14.46
C PRO A 67 0.73 11.75 15.89
N LYS A 68 1.56 11.45 16.89
CA LYS A 68 1.22 11.70 18.29
C LYS A 68 0.86 13.17 18.52
N GLN A 69 -0.28 13.42 19.16
CA GLN A 69 -0.77 14.76 19.49
C GLN A 69 -1.28 14.78 20.94
N GLY A 70 -0.54 15.46 21.83
CA GLY A 70 -0.90 15.51 23.23
C GLY A 70 -0.99 14.12 23.88
N ILE A 71 -2.16 13.75 24.37
CA ILE A 71 -2.46 12.45 25.00
C ILE A 71 -2.66 11.35 23.95
N GLN A 72 -3.11 11.70 22.75
CA GLN A 72 -3.36 10.74 21.69
C GLN A 72 -2.05 10.20 21.12
N GLN A 73 -1.87 8.88 21.19
CA GLN A 73 -0.72 8.21 20.58
C GLN A 73 -0.84 8.19 19.05
N ALA A 74 0.29 7.95 18.38
CA ALA A 74 0.29 7.83 16.94
C ALA A 74 -0.52 6.60 16.49
N PHE A 75 -1.26 6.73 15.38
CA PHE A 75 -1.99 5.61 14.79
C PHE A 75 -2.01 5.69 13.26
N LEU A 76 -2.32 4.56 12.65
CA LEU A 76 -2.43 4.42 11.20
C LEU A 76 -3.90 4.22 10.84
N GLU A 77 -4.30 4.77 9.70
CA GLU A 77 -5.66 4.62 9.18
C GLU A 77 -5.61 4.20 7.71
N ILE A 78 -6.41 3.20 7.35
CA ILE A 78 -6.52 2.66 5.99
C ILE A 78 -7.96 2.69 5.56
N ALA A 79 -8.24 3.29 4.40
CA ALA A 79 -9.57 3.34 3.80
C ALA A 79 -9.77 2.21 2.79
N LEU A 80 -10.86 1.46 2.94
CA LEU A 80 -11.19 0.35 2.05
C LEU A 80 -11.81 0.82 0.74
N PHE A 81 -12.59 1.87 0.75
CA PHE A 81 -13.31 2.35 -0.41
C PHE A 81 -12.39 2.70 -1.59
N PRO A 82 -11.31 3.48 -1.42
CA PRO A 82 -10.34 3.74 -2.47
C PRO A 82 -9.60 2.49 -2.95
N LEU A 83 -9.38 1.52 -2.05
CA LEU A 83 -8.63 0.30 -2.36
C LEU A 83 -9.46 -0.76 -3.08
N LEU A 84 -10.75 -0.89 -2.76
CA LEU A 84 -11.63 -1.96 -3.25
C LEU A 84 -12.64 -1.49 -4.30
N LYS A 85 -12.96 -0.20 -4.34
CA LYS A 85 -13.94 0.43 -5.23
C LYS A 85 -15.27 -0.35 -5.31
N PRO A 86 -15.96 -0.54 -4.18
CA PRO A 86 -17.11 -1.43 -4.08
C PRO A 86 -18.30 -1.00 -4.95
N ASN A 87 -18.42 0.29 -5.28
CA ASN A 87 -19.51 0.85 -6.07
C ASN A 87 -19.32 0.68 -7.59
N GLU A 88 -18.19 0.13 -8.05
CA GLU A 88 -17.97 -0.13 -9.46
C GLU A 88 -18.63 -1.45 -9.91
N SER A 89 -18.85 -1.59 -11.23
CA SER A 89 -19.41 -2.82 -11.82
C SER A 89 -18.56 -4.05 -11.48
N PHE A 90 -19.16 -5.24 -11.50
CA PHE A 90 -18.50 -6.50 -11.10
C PHE A 90 -17.12 -6.69 -11.77
N PHE A 91 -17.02 -6.48 -13.07
CA PHE A 91 -15.76 -6.64 -13.80
C PHE A 91 -14.68 -5.64 -13.37
N LYS A 92 -15.06 -4.41 -13.06
CA LYS A 92 -14.13 -3.37 -12.58
C LYS A 92 -13.65 -3.60 -11.14
N ARG A 93 -14.40 -4.36 -10.32
CA ARG A 93 -14.02 -4.74 -8.94
C ARG A 93 -13.03 -5.89 -8.87
N ILE A 94 -12.90 -6.70 -9.92
CA ILE A 94 -11.98 -7.85 -9.92
C ILE A 94 -10.54 -7.40 -9.73
N THR A 95 -10.06 -6.44 -10.53
CA THR A 95 -8.69 -5.93 -10.45
C THR A 95 -8.33 -5.34 -9.07
N PRO A 96 -9.12 -4.41 -8.48
CA PRO A 96 -8.87 -3.92 -7.13
C PRO A 96 -8.82 -5.03 -6.07
N ARG A 97 -9.68 -6.04 -6.14
CA ARG A 97 -9.65 -7.17 -5.22
C ARG A 97 -8.42 -8.05 -5.37
N MET A 98 -7.95 -8.27 -6.60
CA MET A 98 -6.73 -9.04 -6.88
C MET A 98 -5.48 -8.29 -6.41
N THR A 99 -5.42 -6.97 -6.59
CA THR A 99 -4.28 -6.13 -6.21
C THR A 99 -4.35 -5.67 -4.76
N PHE A 100 -5.45 -5.91 -4.04
CA PHE A 100 -5.64 -5.47 -2.66
C PHE A 100 -4.46 -5.81 -1.75
N LYS A 101 -3.98 -7.05 -1.81
CA LYS A 101 -2.86 -7.50 -0.97
C LYS A 101 -1.60 -6.68 -1.18
N SER A 102 -1.24 -6.42 -2.44
CA SER A 102 -0.05 -5.63 -2.78
C SER A 102 -0.23 -4.17 -2.42
N ASN A 103 -1.41 -3.60 -2.68
CA ASN A 103 -1.71 -2.21 -2.39
C ASN A 103 -1.78 -1.96 -0.88
N ALA A 104 -2.40 -2.85 -0.12
CA ALA A 104 -2.46 -2.77 1.34
C ALA A 104 -1.05 -2.92 1.96
N ALA A 105 -0.23 -3.86 1.47
CA ALA A 105 1.15 -4.01 1.93
C ALA A 105 1.97 -2.75 1.68
N TYR A 106 1.91 -2.20 0.46
CA TYR A 106 2.59 -0.95 0.12
C TYR A 106 2.17 0.19 1.05
N LEU A 107 0.87 0.35 1.24
CA LEU A 107 0.30 1.41 2.06
C LEU A 107 0.76 1.30 3.53
N ILE A 108 0.64 0.10 4.13
CA ILE A 108 1.03 -0.15 5.52
C ILE A 108 2.52 0.15 5.72
N VAL A 109 3.38 -0.38 4.86
CA VAL A 109 4.83 -0.17 4.97
C VAL A 109 5.18 1.31 4.77
N SER A 110 4.49 2.01 3.87
CA SER A 110 4.66 3.45 3.64
C SER A 110 4.25 4.28 4.86
N LEU A 111 3.10 3.99 5.48
CA LEU A 111 2.62 4.69 6.68
C LEU A 111 3.54 4.44 7.88
N ILE A 112 4.03 3.21 8.05
CA ILE A 112 5.02 2.89 9.09
C ILE A 112 6.37 3.58 8.79
N GLY A 113 6.76 3.67 7.52
CA GLY A 113 7.90 4.46 7.09
C GLY A 113 7.77 5.95 7.46
N GLN A 114 6.59 6.54 7.23
CA GLN A 114 6.30 7.92 7.67
C GLN A 114 6.44 8.06 9.18
N HIS A 115 5.83 7.14 9.96
CA HIS A 115 5.98 7.11 11.40
C HIS A 115 7.45 7.06 11.83
N TYR A 116 8.22 6.14 11.25
CA TYR A 116 9.66 5.98 11.55
C TYR A 116 10.46 7.26 11.28
N TYR A 117 10.28 7.88 10.11
CA TYR A 117 11.01 9.09 9.78
C TYR A 117 10.60 10.29 10.62
N ILE A 118 9.32 10.44 10.93
CA ILE A 118 8.82 11.57 11.73
C ILE A 118 9.19 11.41 13.21
N THR A 119 9.15 10.19 13.75
CA THR A 119 9.33 9.95 15.19
C THR A 119 10.79 9.73 15.58
N PHE A 120 11.58 9.05 14.76
CA PHE A 120 12.94 8.61 15.13
C PHE A 120 14.06 9.31 14.36
N ARG A 121 13.76 9.99 13.27
CA ARG A 121 14.74 10.70 12.44
C ARG A 121 14.58 12.21 12.53
N HIS A 122 14.86 12.78 13.70
CA HIS A 122 14.67 14.21 14.01
C HIS A 122 15.47 15.19 13.14
N SER A 123 16.54 14.75 12.46
CA SER A 123 17.42 15.61 11.67
C SER A 123 17.13 15.63 10.17
N VAL A 124 16.04 14.97 9.71
CA VAL A 124 15.72 14.88 8.29
C VAL A 124 14.90 16.09 7.84
N LYS A 125 15.41 16.84 6.87
CA LYS A 125 14.64 17.95 6.25
C LYS A 125 13.36 17.43 5.62
N LYS A 126 12.27 18.21 5.72
CA LYS A 126 10.91 17.82 5.25
C LYS A 126 10.91 17.28 3.81
N GLY A 127 11.70 17.86 2.90
CA GLY A 127 11.81 17.40 1.51
C GLY A 127 12.56 16.06 1.34
N GLN A 128 13.28 15.59 2.35
CA GLN A 128 13.98 14.31 2.33
C GLN A 128 13.14 13.16 2.93
N ILE A 129 12.05 13.49 3.64
CA ILE A 129 11.17 12.50 4.25
C ILE A 129 10.52 11.63 3.18
N GLU A 130 10.01 12.22 2.11
CA GLU A 130 9.33 11.49 1.03
C GLU A 130 10.26 10.48 0.34
N SER A 131 11.48 10.91 -0.01
CA SER A 131 12.47 10.03 -0.62
C SER A 131 12.89 8.92 0.33
N GLY A 132 13.05 9.23 1.62
CA GLY A 132 13.35 8.25 2.66
C GLY A 132 12.24 7.23 2.87
N VAL A 133 10.99 7.68 2.93
CA VAL A 133 9.81 6.80 3.02
C VAL A 133 9.71 5.91 1.81
N LYS A 134 9.96 6.42 0.60
CA LYS A 134 9.97 5.61 -0.63
C LYS A 134 11.02 4.50 -0.55
N GLN A 135 12.28 4.83 -0.23
CA GLN A 135 13.35 3.84 -0.09
C GLN A 135 13.05 2.81 1.00
N TYR A 136 12.51 3.26 2.14
CA TYR A 136 12.05 2.39 3.22
C TYR A 136 11.00 1.39 2.70
N THR A 137 9.99 1.91 2.01
CA THR A 137 8.89 1.10 1.48
C THR A 137 9.39 0.06 0.48
N GLU A 138 10.22 0.45 -0.46
CA GLU A 138 10.81 -0.47 -1.45
C GLU A 138 11.64 -1.58 -0.78
N LYS A 139 12.50 -1.21 0.18
CA LYS A 139 13.35 -2.14 0.92
C LYS A 139 12.53 -3.21 1.65
N TYR A 140 11.54 -2.78 2.45
CA TYR A 140 10.80 -3.71 3.30
C TYR A 140 9.75 -4.50 2.54
N LEU A 141 9.14 -3.93 1.48
CA LEU A 141 8.27 -4.69 0.59
C LEU A 141 9.03 -5.79 -0.16
N LYS A 142 10.24 -5.48 -0.64
CA LYS A 142 11.07 -6.47 -1.31
C LYS A 142 11.38 -7.63 -0.36
N ALA A 143 11.87 -7.33 0.85
CA ALA A 143 12.18 -8.35 1.86
C ALA A 143 10.94 -9.18 2.26
N TRP A 144 9.78 -8.54 2.45
CA TRP A 144 8.52 -9.22 2.74
C TRP A 144 8.06 -10.09 1.58
N SER A 145 8.12 -9.60 0.33
CA SER A 145 7.71 -10.35 -0.86
C SER A 145 8.59 -11.57 -1.11
N GLU A 146 9.90 -11.45 -0.90
CA GLU A 146 10.84 -12.56 -1.02
C GLU A 146 10.55 -13.67 0.01
N LYS A 147 10.23 -13.29 1.25
CA LYS A 147 9.88 -14.23 2.31
C LYS A 147 8.54 -14.90 2.08
N ASN A 148 7.56 -14.19 1.50
CA ASN A 148 6.20 -14.66 1.27
C ASN A 148 5.94 -15.10 -0.17
N GLN A 149 6.98 -15.24 -1.01
CA GLN A 149 6.83 -15.79 -2.36
C GLN A 149 6.21 -17.20 -2.28
N SER A 150 4.92 -17.27 -2.60
CA SER A 150 4.21 -18.54 -2.77
C SER A 150 4.93 -19.37 -3.85
N TRP A 151 4.98 -20.69 -3.67
CA TRP A 151 5.51 -21.64 -4.67
C TRP A 151 4.98 -21.38 -6.09
N ARG A 152 3.79 -20.80 -6.25
CA ARG A 152 3.20 -20.40 -7.53
C ARG A 152 4.05 -19.35 -8.26
N THR A 153 4.54 -18.33 -7.55
CA THR A 153 5.44 -17.33 -8.16
C THR A 153 6.80 -17.92 -8.53
N LYS A 154 7.27 -18.92 -7.80
CA LYS A 154 8.49 -19.67 -8.16
C LYS A 154 8.31 -20.50 -9.45
N LEU A 155 7.10 -21.05 -9.65
CA LEU A 155 6.75 -21.79 -10.88
C LEU A 155 6.62 -20.89 -12.11
N PHE A 156 6.20 -19.62 -11.95
CA PHE A 156 6.07 -18.67 -13.06
C PHE A 156 7.37 -17.91 -13.39
N LYS A 157 8.40 -17.95 -12.52
CA LYS A 157 9.71 -17.35 -12.81
C LYS A 157 10.31 -17.80 -14.16
N PRO A 158 10.27 -19.07 -14.56
CA PRO A 158 10.80 -19.49 -15.86
C PRO A 158 10.02 -18.93 -17.07
N PHE A 159 8.80 -18.45 -16.88
CA PHE A 159 8.00 -17.85 -17.96
C PHE A 159 8.19 -16.33 -18.12
N GLN A 160 8.89 -15.66 -17.20
CA GLN A 160 9.18 -14.22 -17.29
C GLN A 160 9.91 -13.85 -18.58
N PRO A 161 10.97 -14.58 -19.05
CA PRO A 161 11.64 -14.23 -20.30
C PRO A 161 10.72 -14.35 -21.53
N THR A 162 9.73 -15.24 -21.50
CA THR A 162 8.74 -15.41 -22.58
C THR A 162 7.74 -14.24 -22.59
N LEU A 163 7.28 -13.81 -21.42
CA LEU A 163 6.39 -12.64 -21.29
C LEU A 163 7.10 -11.34 -21.69
N GLU A 164 8.36 -11.18 -21.34
CA GLU A 164 9.17 -10.02 -21.76
C GLU A 164 9.40 -10.01 -23.28
N ARG A 165 9.64 -11.17 -23.91
CA ARG A 165 9.71 -11.29 -25.37
C ARG A 165 8.40 -10.92 -26.05
N TRP A 166 7.27 -11.35 -25.47
CA TRP A 166 5.93 -10.98 -25.94
C TRP A 166 5.66 -9.50 -25.81
N ALA A 167 5.97 -8.88 -24.66
CA ALA A 167 5.84 -7.46 -24.44
C ALA A 167 6.68 -6.64 -25.43
N LYS A 168 7.94 -7.02 -25.65
CA LYS A 168 8.82 -6.40 -26.66
C LYS A 168 8.28 -6.55 -28.10
N SER A 169 7.71 -7.72 -28.42
CA SER A 169 7.09 -7.97 -29.72
C SER A 169 5.87 -7.07 -29.95
N LEU A 170 5.02 -6.90 -28.94
CA LEU A 170 3.86 -6.01 -28.99
C LEU A 170 4.25 -4.54 -29.11
N GLN A 171 5.26 -4.09 -28.38
CA GLN A 171 5.81 -2.73 -28.51
C GLN A 171 6.37 -2.45 -29.90
N LYS A 172 7.09 -3.44 -30.49
CA LYS A 172 7.61 -3.31 -31.86
C LYS A 172 6.49 -3.24 -32.91
N LYS A 173 5.41 -4.01 -32.73
CA LYS A 173 4.23 -3.95 -33.61
C LYS A 173 3.49 -2.63 -33.47
N ALA A 174 3.32 -2.11 -32.25
CA ALA A 174 2.70 -0.80 -32.00
C ALA A 174 3.52 0.36 -32.60
N GLY A 175 4.84 0.35 -32.43
CA GLY A 175 5.72 1.36 -33.03
C GLY A 175 5.73 1.33 -34.58
N ASN A 176 5.63 0.15 -35.19
CA ASN A 176 5.52 0.03 -36.64
C ASN A 176 4.15 0.48 -37.18
N ALA A 177 3.06 0.28 -36.42
CA ALA A 177 1.73 0.77 -36.77
C ALA A 177 1.68 2.30 -36.73
N GLN A 178 2.27 2.93 -35.73
CA GLN A 178 2.38 4.41 -35.66
C GLN A 178 3.19 5.00 -36.82
N LYS A 179 4.31 4.36 -37.23
CA LYS A 179 5.10 4.82 -38.38
C LYS A 179 4.37 4.70 -39.73
N LYS A 180 3.43 3.74 -39.84
CA LYS A 180 2.58 3.61 -41.04
C LYS A 180 1.41 4.61 -41.08
N ALA A 181 0.97 5.13 -39.94
CA ALA A 181 -0.11 6.10 -39.85
C ALA A 181 0.37 7.55 -40.10
N ILE A 182 1.67 7.79 -40.13
CA ILE A 182 2.30 9.13 -40.34
C ILE A 182 2.82 9.29 -41.80
N LYS A 183 2.73 8.26 -42.62
CA LYS A 183 2.98 8.30 -44.06
C LYS A 183 1.68 8.32 -44.85
#